data_2226e591eeb5b92fc8aa4d08246b2e2d
#
_entry.id   2226e591eeb5b92fc8aa4d08246b2e2d
#
_cell.length_a   1.000
_cell.length_b   1.000
_cell.length_c   1.000
_cell.angle_alpha   90.00
_cell.angle_beta   90.00
_cell.angle_gamma   90.00
#
_symmetry.space_group_name_H-M   'P 1'
#
loop_
_entity.id
_entity.type
_entity.pdbx_description
1 polymer ?
#
loop_
_entity_poly.entity_id
_entity_poly.type
_entity_poly.pdbx_seq_one_letter_code
_entity_poly.pdbx_strand_id
1 'polypeptide(L)' 'MPYSVVKSGDKWAVRSDKGTVIGTHAKKNDAIQQKIAVEIKEGIK' A
#
# COMPACT_ATOMS: atom_id res chain seq x y z
N MET A 1 -2.78 -9.25 -7.00
CA MET A 1 -3.13 -7.91 -6.47
C MET A 1 -2.15 -6.90 -6.98
N PRO A 2 -2.63 -5.76 -7.48
CA PRO A 2 -1.72 -4.77 -8.06
C PRO A 2 -0.95 -3.94 -7.04
N TYR A 3 -1.29 -4.07 -5.77
CA TYR A 3 -0.62 -3.30 -4.72
C TYR A 3 0.07 -4.21 -3.74
N SER A 4 1.15 -3.71 -3.15
CA SER A 4 1.88 -4.47 -2.16
C SER A 4 2.40 -3.54 -1.07
N VAL A 5 2.63 -4.10 0.11
CA VAL A 5 3.18 -3.38 1.24
C VAL A 5 4.62 -3.84 1.41
N VAL A 6 5.55 -2.87 1.42
CA VAL A 6 6.96 -3.17 1.59
C VAL A 6 7.52 -2.35 2.74
N LYS A 7 8.52 -2.89 3.39
CA LYS A 7 9.18 -2.17 4.47
C LYS A 7 10.25 -1.27 3.88
N SER A 8 10.28 -0.02 4.35
CA SER A 8 11.23 0.97 3.89
C SER A 8 11.85 1.64 5.11
N GLY A 9 13.03 1.18 5.51
CA GLY A 9 13.65 1.67 6.72
C GLY A 9 12.82 1.30 7.93
N ASP A 10 12.38 2.29 8.69
CA ASP A 10 11.52 2.08 9.85
C ASP A 10 10.06 2.39 9.53
N LYS A 11 9.73 2.48 8.25
CA LYS A 11 8.37 2.76 7.81
C LYS A 11 7.90 1.70 6.82
N TRP A 12 6.61 1.72 6.53
CA TRP A 12 6.00 0.80 5.58
C TRP A 12 5.43 1.60 4.43
N ALA A 13 5.72 1.17 3.21
CA ALA A 13 5.28 1.85 2.01
C ALA A 13 4.31 0.96 1.24
N VAL A 14 3.30 1.58 0.64
CA VAL A 14 2.37 0.89 -0.25
C VAL A 14 2.77 1.21 -1.67
N ARG A 15 3.05 0.19 -2.46
CA ARG A 15 3.49 0.34 -3.84
C ARG A 15 2.48 -0.27 -4.79
N SER A 16 2.34 0.36 -5.94
CA SER A 16 1.53 -0.20 -6.99
C SER A 16 2.32 -1.25 -7.76
N ASP A 17 1.64 -1.95 -8.67
CA ASP A 17 2.29 -2.95 -9.49
C ASP A 17 3.28 -2.33 -10.48
N LYS A 18 3.21 -1.02 -10.65
CA LYS A 18 4.15 -0.29 -11.49
C LYS A 18 5.40 0.14 -10.74
N GLY A 19 5.44 -0.13 -9.43
CA GLY A 19 6.56 0.26 -8.61
C GLY A 19 6.45 1.65 -8.02
N THR A 20 5.32 2.32 -8.23
CA THR A 20 5.11 3.67 -7.69
C THR A 20 4.66 3.59 -6.25
N VAL A 21 5.34 4.33 -5.37
CA VAL A 21 4.94 4.42 -3.97
C VAL A 21 3.77 5.38 -3.85
N ILE A 22 2.65 4.88 -3.36
CA ILE A 22 1.44 5.69 -3.22
C ILE A 22 1.24 6.20 -1.80
N GLY A 23 2.03 5.72 -0.84
CA GLY A 23 1.94 6.22 0.52
C GLY A 23 2.91 5.50 1.43
N THR A 24 3.24 6.17 2.54
CA THR A 24 4.08 5.56 3.55
C THR A 24 3.42 5.72 4.91
N HIS A 25 3.66 4.76 5.79
CA HIS A 25 3.05 4.74 7.11
C HIS A 25 4.06 4.22 8.13
N ALA A 26 3.91 4.66 9.36
CA ALA A 26 4.81 4.21 10.42
C ALA A 26 4.53 2.77 10.84
N LYS A 27 3.32 2.29 10.59
CA LYS A 27 2.91 0.96 11.02
C LYS A 27 2.46 0.12 9.83
N LYS A 28 2.76 -1.17 9.90
CA LYS A 28 2.34 -2.09 8.86
C LYS A 28 0.83 -2.13 8.70
N ASN A 29 0.09 -2.12 9.82
CA ASN A 29 -1.35 -2.15 9.76
C ASN A 29 -1.91 -0.97 8.99
N ASP A 30 -1.36 0.21 9.20
CA ASP A 30 -1.81 1.40 8.48
C ASP A 30 -1.58 1.26 6.98
N ALA A 31 -0.42 0.70 6.60
CA ALA A 31 -0.12 0.49 5.19
C ALA A 31 -1.09 -0.51 4.58
N ILE A 32 -1.39 -1.58 5.29
CA ILE A 32 -2.33 -2.58 4.81
C ILE A 32 -3.71 -1.97 4.65
N GLN A 33 -4.13 -1.13 5.59
CA GLN A 33 -5.42 -0.45 5.52
C GLN A 33 -5.49 0.43 4.27
N GLN A 34 -4.44 1.18 3.99
CA GLN A 34 -4.44 2.00 2.79
C GLN A 34 -4.51 1.14 1.53
N LYS A 35 -3.76 0.05 1.50
CA LYS A 35 -3.77 -0.84 0.35
C LYS A 35 -5.19 -1.34 0.07
N ILE A 36 -5.88 -1.80 1.10
CA ILE A 36 -7.23 -2.32 0.96
C ILE A 36 -8.17 -1.22 0.49
N ALA A 37 -8.06 -0.03 1.09
CA ALA A 37 -8.93 1.09 0.74
C ALA A 37 -8.75 1.50 -0.72
N VAL A 38 -7.51 1.53 -1.19
CA VAL A 38 -7.24 1.89 -2.58
C VAL A 38 -7.81 0.84 -3.52
N GLU A 39 -7.64 -0.42 -3.19
CA GLU A 39 -8.17 -1.50 -4.03
C GLU A 39 -9.68 -1.42 -4.14
N ILE A 40 -10.35 -1.15 -3.02
CA ILE A 40 -11.80 -1.02 -3.01
C ILE A 40 -12.21 0.21 -3.83
N LYS A 41 -11.51 1.31 -3.64
CA LYS A 41 -11.84 2.55 -4.32
C LYS A 41 -11.71 2.42 -5.83
N GLU A 42 -10.75 1.65 -6.29
CA GLU A 42 -10.56 1.46 -7.73
C GLU A 42 -11.52 0.45 -8.32
N GLY A 43 -12.35 -0.14 -7.49
CA GLY A 43 -13.35 -1.07 -7.95
C GLY A 43 -12.77 -2.39 -8.43
N ILE A 44 -11.76 -2.86 -7.77
CA ILE A 44 -11.15 -4.14 -8.09
C ILE A 44 -12.12 -5.25 -7.77
N LYS A 45 -12.32 -6.11 -8.71
CA LYS A 45 -13.29 -7.18 -8.57
C LYS A 45 -12.64 -8.52 -8.45
#